data_9cc9fe89bf298d08531acf8aae1a1b1c
#
_entry.id   9cc9fe89bf298d08531acf8aae1a1b1c
#
_cell.length_a   1.000
_cell.length_b   1.000
_cell.length_c   1.000
_cell.angle_alpha   90.00
_cell.angle_beta   90.00
_cell.angle_gamma   90.00
#
_symmetry.space_group_name_H-M   'P 1'
#
loop_
_entity.id
_entity.type
_entity.pdbx_description
1 polymer ?
#
loop_
_entity_poly.entity_id
_entity_poly.type
_entity_poly.pdbx_seq_one_letter_code
_entity_poly.pdbx_strand_id
1 'polypeptide(L)'
;MKNKLLEFQNLVTEFQTEGTVVKAVNDVSFTLNKGETIGIVGESGSGKSVTSLSAMRLIPSPPGKISNGNIIYHDGDSKINLLNISEQKMRSYRGNDIAMIFQEPMTSLNPVFTCGDQVTEAIILHQNLDKKEAKKLAISLFKEVELPDPERIFSTYPHQISGGQKQRVMIAMAMSCKPSVLIADEPTTALDVT
;
A
#
# COMPACT_ATOMS: atom_id res chain seq x y z
N MET A 1 -7.68 -17.64 -20.81
CA MET A 1 -8.42 -17.17 -19.60
C MET A 1 -7.64 -16.02 -19.00
N LYS A 2 -8.29 -14.90 -18.64
CA LYS A 2 -7.60 -13.81 -17.95
C LYS A 2 -7.09 -14.33 -16.61
N ASN A 3 -5.80 -14.11 -16.32
CA ASN A 3 -5.14 -14.64 -15.12
C ASN A 3 -5.47 -13.72 -13.94
N LYS A 4 -6.50 -14.07 -13.16
CA LYS A 4 -6.93 -13.27 -12.01
C LYS A 4 -5.79 -13.11 -11.01
N LEU A 5 -5.67 -11.94 -10.39
CA LEU A 5 -4.69 -11.62 -9.37
C LEU A 5 -5.35 -11.25 -8.04
N LEU A 6 -6.34 -10.35 -8.07
CA LEU A 6 -7.08 -9.94 -6.88
C LEU A 6 -8.57 -9.82 -7.22
N GLU A 7 -9.44 -10.44 -6.42
CA GLU A 7 -10.89 -10.36 -6.59
C GLU A 7 -11.53 -9.79 -5.33
N PHE A 8 -12.39 -8.81 -5.51
CA PHE A 8 -13.34 -8.34 -4.50
C PHE A 8 -14.70 -8.93 -4.81
N GLN A 9 -15.35 -9.52 -3.82
CA GLN A 9 -16.63 -10.21 -3.97
C GLN A 9 -17.59 -9.73 -2.88
N ASN A 10 -18.61 -8.97 -3.27
CA ASN A 10 -19.68 -8.46 -2.40
C ASN A 10 -19.15 -7.79 -1.11
N LEU A 11 -18.08 -7.00 -1.23
CA LEU A 11 -17.43 -6.35 -0.10
C LEU A 11 -18.35 -5.33 0.54
N VAL A 12 -18.53 -5.43 1.86
CA VAL A 12 -19.24 -4.45 2.69
C VAL A 12 -18.33 -4.04 3.85
N THR A 13 -18.08 -2.74 3.97
CA THR A 13 -17.33 -2.17 5.10
C THR A 13 -18.16 -1.08 5.76
N GLU A 14 -18.34 -1.21 7.06
CA GLU A 14 -19.23 -0.38 7.88
C GLU A 14 -18.45 0.32 8.98
N PHE A 15 -18.92 1.50 9.38
CA PHE A 15 -18.42 2.24 10.54
C PHE A 15 -19.54 2.50 11.53
N GLN A 16 -19.29 2.16 12.80
CA GLN A 16 -20.18 2.46 13.90
C GLN A 16 -19.96 3.92 14.33
N THR A 17 -20.92 4.77 14.08
CA THR A 17 -20.96 6.15 14.58
C THR A 17 -21.97 6.26 15.71
N GLU A 18 -22.04 7.40 16.41
CA GLU A 18 -22.98 7.61 17.51
C GLU A 18 -24.43 7.31 17.10
N GLY A 19 -24.89 6.10 17.41
CA GLY A 19 -26.28 5.64 17.19
C GLY A 19 -26.61 5.16 15.79
N THR A 20 -25.68 5.21 14.79
CA THR A 20 -25.95 4.75 13.43
C THR A 20 -24.79 3.92 12.86
N VAL A 21 -25.10 3.07 11.86
CA VAL A 21 -24.09 2.34 11.09
C VAL A 21 -24.05 2.91 9.68
N VAL A 22 -22.88 3.41 9.29
CA VAL A 22 -22.64 3.94 7.95
C VAL A 22 -21.91 2.90 7.10
N LYS A 23 -22.50 2.49 5.99
CA LYS A 23 -21.84 1.62 5.00
C LYS A 23 -20.98 2.47 4.08
N ALA A 24 -19.67 2.49 4.33
CA ALA A 24 -18.70 3.20 3.49
C ALA A 24 -18.40 2.44 2.20
N VAL A 25 -18.47 1.10 2.22
CA VAL A 25 -18.44 0.23 1.05
C VAL A 25 -19.66 -0.66 1.10
N ASN A 26 -20.44 -0.70 0.03
CA ASN A 26 -21.70 -1.44 -0.01
C ASN A 26 -21.79 -2.32 -1.27
N ASP A 27 -21.59 -3.62 -1.08
CA ASP A 27 -21.72 -4.67 -2.09
C ASP A 27 -20.82 -4.47 -3.34
N VAL A 28 -19.54 -4.12 -3.12
CA VAL A 28 -18.59 -3.86 -4.19
C VAL A 28 -17.92 -5.15 -4.66
N SER A 29 -17.95 -5.38 -5.98
CA SER A 29 -17.31 -6.54 -6.63
C SER A 29 -16.58 -6.12 -7.89
N PHE A 30 -15.29 -6.51 -7.99
CA PHE A 30 -14.47 -6.36 -9.20
C PHE A 30 -13.29 -7.32 -9.17
N THR A 31 -12.61 -7.46 -10.31
CA THR A 31 -11.45 -8.35 -10.44
C THR A 31 -10.31 -7.63 -11.13
N LEU A 32 -9.13 -7.64 -10.51
CA LEU A 32 -7.86 -7.24 -11.10
C LEU A 32 -7.17 -8.46 -11.68
N ASN A 33 -6.76 -8.41 -12.95
CA ASN A 33 -5.98 -9.46 -13.60
C ASN A 33 -4.48 -9.12 -13.59
N LYS A 34 -3.61 -10.10 -13.77
CA LYS A 34 -2.16 -9.87 -13.90
C LYS A 34 -1.86 -8.93 -15.07
N GLY A 35 -1.03 -7.90 -14.81
CA GLY A 35 -0.66 -6.88 -15.79
C GLY A 35 -1.77 -5.90 -16.14
N GLU A 36 -2.88 -5.90 -15.40
CA GLU A 36 -3.99 -4.95 -15.58
C GLU A 36 -3.85 -3.77 -14.61
N THR A 37 -4.29 -2.61 -15.04
CA THR A 37 -4.48 -1.43 -14.19
C THR A 37 -5.97 -1.10 -14.13
N ILE A 38 -6.51 -0.94 -12.91
CA ILE A 38 -7.89 -0.54 -12.67
C ILE A 38 -7.90 0.84 -12.03
N GLY A 39 -8.62 1.79 -12.63
CA GLY A 39 -8.92 3.09 -12.03
C GLY A 39 -10.25 3.04 -11.28
N ILE A 40 -10.22 3.33 -9.97
CA ILE A 40 -11.43 3.48 -9.15
C ILE A 40 -11.69 4.97 -8.99
N VAL A 41 -12.79 5.45 -9.57
CA VAL A 41 -13.16 6.87 -9.57
C VAL A 41 -14.45 7.08 -8.76
N GLY A 42 -14.60 8.25 -8.19
CA GLY A 42 -15.77 8.64 -7.40
C GLY A 42 -15.49 9.91 -6.59
N GLU A 43 -16.52 10.52 -6.07
CA GLU A 43 -16.43 11.73 -5.24
C GLU A 43 -15.67 11.48 -3.91
N SER A 44 -15.27 12.55 -3.24
CA SER A 44 -14.70 12.43 -1.87
C SER A 44 -15.75 11.78 -0.95
N GLY A 45 -15.31 10.84 -0.11
CA GLY A 45 -16.21 10.09 0.77
C GLY A 45 -16.97 8.91 0.10
N SER A 46 -16.77 8.64 -1.19
CA SER A 46 -17.45 7.52 -1.89
C SER A 46 -16.95 6.11 -1.53
N GLY A 47 -15.98 5.99 -0.61
CA GLY A 47 -15.48 4.69 -0.14
C GLY A 47 -14.25 4.15 -0.88
N LYS A 48 -13.61 4.92 -1.79
CA LYS A 48 -12.40 4.50 -2.53
C LYS A 48 -11.27 4.04 -1.60
N SER A 49 -10.82 4.93 -0.70
CA SER A 49 -9.77 4.64 0.27
C SER A 49 -10.18 3.53 1.24
N VAL A 50 -11.46 3.47 1.64
CA VAL A 50 -11.97 2.40 2.50
C VAL A 50 -11.89 1.04 1.79
N THR A 51 -12.17 0.98 0.49
CA THR A 51 -12.03 -0.24 -0.31
C THR A 51 -10.57 -0.71 -0.35
N SER A 52 -9.64 0.22 -0.58
CA SER A 52 -8.19 -0.03 -0.59
C SER A 52 -7.69 -0.50 0.78
N LEU A 53 -8.06 0.19 1.85
CA LEU A 53 -7.71 -0.18 3.23
C LEU A 53 -8.33 -1.53 3.65
N SER A 54 -9.52 -1.87 3.13
CA SER A 54 -10.13 -3.17 3.37
C SER A 54 -9.30 -4.31 2.77
N ALA A 55 -8.72 -4.13 1.58
CA ALA A 55 -7.82 -5.11 0.97
C ALA A 55 -6.58 -5.36 1.82
N MET A 56 -6.06 -4.30 2.44
CA MET A 56 -4.91 -4.37 3.33
C MET A 56 -5.28 -4.74 4.77
N ARG A 57 -6.57 -4.90 5.11
CA ARG A 57 -7.07 -5.08 6.48
C ARG A 57 -6.54 -4.01 7.45
N LEU A 58 -6.51 -2.76 6.97
CA LEU A 58 -6.05 -1.60 7.73
C LEU A 58 -7.21 -0.70 8.20
N ILE A 59 -8.44 -1.17 8.09
CA ILE A 59 -9.61 -0.48 8.66
C ILE A 59 -9.48 -0.48 10.19
N PRO A 60 -9.49 0.72 10.84
CA PRO A 60 -9.47 0.80 12.30
C PRO A 60 -10.68 0.08 12.90
N SER A 61 -10.47 -0.85 13.78
CA SER A 61 -11.55 -1.62 14.39
C SER A 61 -11.39 -1.63 15.92
N PRO A 62 -12.30 -1.01 16.69
CA PRO A 62 -13.40 -0.12 16.29
C PRO A 62 -12.91 1.23 15.73
N PRO A 63 -13.72 2.04 15.03
CA PRO A 63 -15.16 1.87 14.79
C PRO A 63 -15.52 1.10 13.51
N GLY A 64 -14.55 0.76 12.66
CA GLY A 64 -14.77 0.13 11.38
C GLY A 64 -14.84 -1.39 11.46
N LYS A 65 -15.61 -2.01 10.54
CA LYS A 65 -15.73 -3.46 10.40
C LYS A 65 -15.98 -3.83 8.95
N ILE A 66 -15.27 -4.83 8.45
CA ILE A 66 -15.63 -5.52 7.21
C ILE A 66 -16.73 -6.52 7.59
N SER A 67 -17.98 -6.24 7.19
CA SER A 67 -19.15 -7.00 7.65
C SER A 67 -19.59 -8.10 6.68
N ASN A 68 -19.21 -8.02 5.41
CA ASN A 68 -19.51 -9.02 4.39
C ASN A 68 -18.49 -9.03 3.26
N GLY A 69 -18.48 -10.10 2.48
CA GLY A 69 -17.70 -10.26 1.27
C GLY A 69 -16.40 -11.04 1.44
N ASN A 70 -15.67 -11.16 0.34
CA ASN A 70 -14.36 -11.80 0.29
C ASN A 70 -13.39 -10.95 -0.51
N ILE A 71 -12.10 -11.05 -0.17
CA ILE A 71 -11.01 -10.50 -0.96
C ILE A 71 -10.03 -11.64 -1.25
N ILE A 72 -10.08 -12.14 -2.48
CA ILE A 72 -9.33 -13.33 -2.90
C ILE A 72 -8.07 -12.90 -3.64
N TYR A 73 -6.93 -13.22 -3.07
CA TYR A 73 -5.63 -13.10 -3.73
C TYR A 73 -5.25 -14.42 -4.38
N HIS A 74 -4.82 -14.36 -5.65
CA HIS A 74 -4.38 -15.52 -6.43
C HIS A 74 -2.85 -15.58 -6.43
N ASP A 75 -2.30 -16.50 -5.65
CA ASP A 75 -0.87 -16.78 -5.55
C ASP A 75 -0.55 -18.06 -6.34
N GLY A 76 -0.17 -17.91 -7.60
CA GLY A 76 -0.03 -19.04 -8.52
C GLY A 76 -1.35 -19.80 -8.66
N ASP A 77 -1.35 -21.08 -8.30
CA ASP A 77 -2.54 -21.94 -8.31
C ASP A 77 -3.38 -21.84 -7.02
N SER A 78 -2.88 -21.16 -6.01
CA SER A 78 -3.55 -21.01 -4.73
C SER A 78 -4.52 -19.83 -4.72
N LYS A 79 -5.67 -20.00 -4.04
CA LYS A 79 -6.65 -18.93 -3.79
C LYS A 79 -6.71 -18.67 -2.29
N ILE A 80 -6.39 -17.46 -1.90
CA ILE A 80 -6.28 -17.08 -0.50
C ILE A 80 -7.28 -15.96 -0.22
N ASN A 81 -8.24 -16.20 0.68
CA ASN A 81 -9.09 -15.13 1.16
C ASN A 81 -8.35 -14.31 2.22
N LEU A 82 -7.93 -13.11 1.87
CA LEU A 82 -7.18 -12.22 2.75
C LEU A 82 -7.92 -11.86 4.04
N LEU A 83 -9.26 -11.91 4.04
CA LEU A 83 -10.06 -11.60 5.22
C LEU A 83 -10.03 -12.73 6.27
N ASN A 84 -9.72 -13.98 5.85
CA ASN A 84 -9.83 -15.17 6.68
C ASN A 84 -8.47 -15.71 7.19
N ILE A 85 -7.35 -15.15 6.72
CA ILE A 85 -6.02 -15.57 7.19
C ILE A 85 -5.67 -14.91 8.52
N SER A 86 -4.74 -15.52 9.26
CA SER A 86 -4.22 -14.94 10.51
C SER A 86 -3.51 -13.60 10.26
N GLU A 87 -3.44 -12.74 11.27
CA GLU A 87 -2.73 -11.47 11.16
C GLU A 87 -1.23 -11.68 10.85
N GLN A 88 -0.61 -12.69 11.41
CA GLN A 88 0.77 -13.06 11.11
C GLN A 88 0.94 -13.37 9.61
N LYS A 89 0.00 -14.12 9.02
CA LYS A 89 0.02 -14.42 7.58
C LYS A 89 -0.27 -13.17 6.74
N MET A 90 -1.19 -12.30 7.18
CA MET A 90 -1.46 -11.03 6.47
C MET A 90 -0.23 -10.11 6.43
N ARG A 91 0.56 -10.06 7.50
CA ARG A 91 1.83 -9.31 7.53
C ARG A 91 2.84 -9.79 6.49
N SER A 92 2.86 -11.08 6.15
CA SER A 92 3.76 -11.58 5.09
C SER A 92 3.33 -11.15 3.68
N TYR A 93 2.06 -10.79 3.47
CA TYR A 93 1.57 -10.25 2.20
C TYR A 93 1.73 -8.73 2.11
N ARG A 94 1.51 -8.00 3.22
CA ARG A 94 1.66 -6.54 3.23
C ARG A 94 3.11 -6.14 2.97
N GLY A 95 3.32 -5.27 2.00
CA GLY A 95 4.65 -4.80 1.59
C GLY A 95 5.44 -5.76 0.72
N ASN A 96 5.11 -7.05 0.70
CA ASN A 96 5.74 -8.06 -0.16
C ASN A 96 4.94 -8.27 -1.45
N ASP A 97 3.78 -8.91 -1.34
CA ASP A 97 2.93 -9.26 -2.49
C ASP A 97 1.94 -8.15 -2.84
N ILE A 98 1.45 -7.45 -1.83
CA ILE A 98 0.48 -6.36 -1.95
C ILE A 98 1.04 -5.15 -1.22
N ALA A 99 1.37 -4.09 -1.95
CA ALA A 99 1.85 -2.83 -1.40
C ALA A 99 0.83 -1.70 -1.62
N MET A 100 0.93 -0.67 -0.80
CA MET A 100 0.04 0.50 -0.88
C MET A 100 0.83 1.80 -0.77
N ILE A 101 0.51 2.74 -1.65
CA ILE A 101 0.93 4.14 -1.57
C ILE A 101 -0.26 4.90 -0.98
N PHE A 102 -0.07 5.49 0.19
CA PHE A 102 -1.11 6.23 0.92
C PHE A 102 -1.27 7.66 0.41
N GLN A 103 -2.44 8.23 0.59
CA GLN A 103 -2.81 9.56 0.15
C GLN A 103 -1.92 10.69 0.73
N GLU A 104 -1.46 10.54 1.99
CA GLU A 104 -0.68 11.57 2.68
C GLU A 104 0.80 11.17 2.86
N PRO A 105 1.72 11.60 1.96
CA PRO A 105 3.14 11.30 2.11
C PRO A 105 3.78 11.97 3.33
N MET A 106 3.17 13.05 3.84
CA MET A 106 3.71 13.82 4.95
C MET A 106 3.68 13.07 6.27
N THR A 107 2.69 12.20 6.49
CA THR A 107 2.48 11.43 7.73
C THR A 107 2.96 9.98 7.63
N SER A 108 3.27 9.52 6.42
CA SER A 108 3.58 8.09 6.16
C SER A 108 5.02 7.71 6.49
N LEU A 109 5.97 8.68 6.43
CA LEU A 109 7.36 8.44 6.83
C LEU A 109 7.56 8.82 8.29
N ASN A 110 8.19 7.92 9.04
CA ASN A 110 8.53 8.18 10.44
C ASN A 110 9.66 9.24 10.52
N PRO A 111 9.44 10.41 11.18
CA PRO A 111 10.38 11.51 11.18
C PRO A 111 11.69 11.25 11.95
N VAL A 112 11.75 10.22 12.79
CA VAL A 112 12.93 9.90 13.61
C VAL A 112 13.88 8.90 12.98
N PHE A 113 13.54 8.35 11.80
CA PHE A 113 14.43 7.47 11.02
C PHE A 113 14.78 8.12 9.69
N THR A 114 15.96 7.80 9.15
CA THR A 114 16.34 8.29 7.82
C THR A 114 15.45 7.67 6.73
N CYS A 115 15.37 8.31 5.57
CA CYS A 115 14.61 7.78 4.44
C CYS A 115 15.15 6.42 4.00
N GLY A 116 16.47 6.26 4.01
CA GLY A 116 17.13 5.01 3.65
C GLY A 116 16.88 3.88 4.65
N ASP A 117 16.90 4.17 5.96
CA ASP A 117 16.63 3.16 6.98
C ASP A 117 15.24 2.56 6.84
N GLN A 118 14.24 3.39 6.57
CA GLN A 118 12.85 2.93 6.42
C GLN A 118 12.66 2.03 5.19
N VAL A 119 13.30 2.37 4.06
CA VAL A 119 13.26 1.52 2.85
C VAL A 119 14.04 0.23 3.07
N THR A 120 15.21 0.31 3.73
CA THR A 120 16.05 -0.87 4.02
C THR A 120 15.36 -1.83 4.99
N GLU A 121 14.62 -1.33 5.97
CA GLU A 121 13.84 -2.15 6.89
C GLU A 121 12.83 -3.04 6.14
N ALA A 122 12.07 -2.46 5.21
CA ALA A 122 11.11 -3.20 4.39
C ALA A 122 11.81 -4.28 3.53
N ILE A 123 12.95 -3.94 2.94
CA ILE A 123 13.75 -4.87 2.12
C ILE A 123 14.25 -6.05 2.97
N ILE A 124 14.87 -5.77 4.12
CA ILE A 124 15.41 -6.82 5.01
C ILE A 124 14.30 -7.73 5.50
N LEU A 125 13.16 -7.15 5.90
CA LEU A 125 12.02 -7.92 6.44
C LEU A 125 11.49 -8.95 5.44
N HIS A 126 11.46 -8.62 4.14
CA HIS A 126 10.77 -9.42 3.13
C HIS A 126 11.69 -10.16 2.17
N GLN A 127 12.94 -9.71 1.96
CA GLN A 127 13.82 -10.28 0.93
C GLN A 127 15.00 -11.07 1.50
N ASN A 128 15.11 -11.18 2.83
CA ASN A 128 16.23 -11.87 3.50
C ASN A 128 17.64 -11.39 3.06
N LEU A 129 17.76 -10.12 2.65
CA LEU A 129 19.02 -9.50 2.28
C LEU A 129 19.77 -9.00 3.51
N ASP A 130 21.10 -8.99 3.44
CA ASP A 130 21.90 -8.35 4.46
C ASP A 130 21.77 -6.81 4.38
N LYS A 131 22.20 -6.11 5.43
CA LYS A 131 22.10 -4.65 5.52
C LYS A 131 22.86 -3.92 4.39
N LYS A 132 23.95 -4.48 3.89
CA LYS A 132 24.77 -3.88 2.83
C LYS A 132 24.10 -4.03 1.47
N GLU A 133 23.51 -5.18 1.22
CA GLU A 133 22.74 -5.47 -0.01
C GLU A 133 21.44 -4.65 -0.04
N ALA A 134 20.71 -4.61 1.08
CA ALA A 134 19.50 -3.82 1.23
C ALA A 134 19.76 -2.32 1.01
N LYS A 135 20.89 -1.77 1.53
CA LYS A 135 21.30 -0.39 1.25
C LYS A 135 21.54 -0.14 -0.23
N LYS A 136 22.24 -1.05 -0.93
CA LYS A 136 22.51 -0.91 -2.36
C LYS A 136 21.20 -0.91 -3.16
N LEU A 137 20.27 -1.80 -2.81
CA LEU A 137 18.96 -1.87 -3.45
C LEU A 137 18.14 -0.61 -3.18
N ALA A 138 18.11 -0.10 -1.95
CA ALA A 138 17.41 1.14 -1.61
C ALA A 138 17.93 2.34 -2.41
N ILE A 139 19.26 2.48 -2.55
CA ILE A 139 19.88 3.54 -3.37
C ILE A 139 19.51 3.36 -4.85
N SER A 140 19.47 2.13 -5.36
CA SER A 140 19.04 1.85 -6.74
C SER A 140 17.58 2.26 -6.95
N LEU A 141 16.69 1.93 -6.01
CA LEU A 141 15.28 2.34 -6.05
C LEU A 141 15.12 3.87 -6.02
N PHE A 142 15.93 4.57 -5.23
CA PHE A 142 15.93 6.03 -5.21
C PHE A 142 16.34 6.64 -6.55
N LYS A 143 17.25 5.99 -7.29
CA LYS A 143 17.59 6.37 -8.68
C LYS A 143 16.42 6.11 -9.63
N GLU A 144 15.76 4.96 -9.52
CA GLU A 144 14.62 4.60 -10.36
C GLU A 144 13.44 5.58 -10.20
N VAL A 145 13.20 6.08 -8.99
CA VAL A 145 12.18 7.11 -8.75
C VAL A 145 12.70 8.54 -8.94
N GLU A 146 13.88 8.70 -9.56
CA GLU A 146 14.48 10.00 -9.92
C GLU A 146 14.66 10.95 -8.73
N LEU A 147 15.06 10.43 -7.56
CA LEU A 147 15.46 11.27 -6.43
C LEU A 147 16.81 11.93 -6.73
N PRO A 148 16.96 13.24 -6.51
CA PRO A 148 18.25 13.90 -6.67
C PRO A 148 19.20 13.43 -5.56
N ASP A 149 20.45 13.14 -5.90
CA ASP A 149 21.48 12.69 -4.96
C ASP A 149 21.00 11.55 -4.03
N PRO A 150 20.76 10.35 -4.58
CA PRO A 150 20.19 9.21 -3.84
C PRO A 150 20.98 8.81 -2.59
N GLU A 151 22.29 8.92 -2.62
CA GLU A 151 23.17 8.62 -1.50
C GLU A 151 22.95 9.60 -0.34
N ARG A 152 22.78 10.89 -0.64
CA ARG A 152 22.46 11.92 0.35
C ARG A 152 21.05 11.70 0.91
N ILE A 153 20.04 11.50 0.04
CA ILE A 153 18.65 11.25 0.46
C ILE A 153 18.57 10.00 1.36
N PHE A 154 19.37 8.97 1.08
CA PHE A 154 19.42 7.78 1.93
C PHE A 154 19.72 8.12 3.40
N SER A 155 20.64 9.05 3.65
CA SER A 155 21.06 9.46 4.99
C SER A 155 20.27 10.65 5.54
N THR A 156 19.25 11.14 4.84
CA THR A 156 18.47 12.34 5.19
C THR A 156 17.18 11.95 5.89
N TYR A 157 16.74 12.76 6.84
CA TYR A 157 15.49 12.58 7.56
C TYR A 157 14.30 13.15 6.74
N PRO A 158 13.07 12.61 6.91
CA PRO A 158 11.91 13.07 6.15
C PRO A 158 11.64 14.58 6.25
N HIS A 159 11.87 15.20 7.39
CA HIS A 159 11.64 16.64 7.58
C HIS A 159 12.64 17.54 6.82
N GLN A 160 13.73 16.98 6.27
CA GLN A 160 14.78 17.69 5.54
C GLN A 160 14.61 17.65 4.01
N ILE A 161 13.54 16.99 3.52
CA ILE A 161 13.26 16.83 2.10
C ILE A 161 11.89 17.40 1.72
N SER A 162 11.68 17.75 0.46
CA SER A 162 10.42 18.29 -0.04
C SER A 162 9.30 17.25 -0.04
N GLY A 163 8.04 17.69 -0.14
CA GLY A 163 6.86 16.81 -0.24
C GLY A 163 6.97 15.84 -1.41
N GLY A 164 7.35 16.30 -2.59
CA GLY A 164 7.57 15.45 -3.76
C GLY A 164 8.70 14.43 -3.58
N GLN A 165 9.78 14.80 -2.87
CA GLN A 165 10.84 13.84 -2.52
C GLN A 165 10.36 12.78 -1.52
N LYS A 166 9.56 13.16 -0.51
CA LYS A 166 8.93 12.20 0.42
C LYS A 166 8.04 11.20 -0.33
N GLN A 167 7.24 11.69 -1.27
CA GLN A 167 6.40 10.84 -2.08
C GLN A 167 7.21 9.85 -2.91
N ARG A 168 8.31 10.28 -3.55
CA ARG A 168 9.21 9.39 -4.29
C ARG A 168 9.87 8.34 -3.37
N VAL A 169 10.24 8.70 -2.14
CA VAL A 169 10.74 7.74 -1.13
C VAL A 169 9.66 6.70 -0.80
N MET A 170 8.41 7.12 -0.61
CA MET A 170 7.29 6.20 -0.37
C MET A 170 7.03 5.27 -1.55
N ILE A 171 7.09 5.78 -2.77
CA ILE A 171 6.97 4.96 -3.99
C ILE A 171 8.11 3.93 -4.04
N ALA A 172 9.36 4.34 -3.79
CA ALA A 172 10.50 3.44 -3.72
C ALA A 172 10.32 2.35 -2.66
N MET A 173 9.80 2.71 -1.47
CA MET A 173 9.50 1.77 -0.40
C MET A 173 8.40 0.78 -0.80
N ALA A 174 7.30 1.26 -1.39
CA ALA A 174 6.21 0.41 -1.84
C ALA A 174 6.64 -0.58 -2.94
N MET A 175 7.55 -0.16 -3.82
CA MET A 175 8.07 -0.99 -4.92
C MET A 175 9.25 -1.88 -4.50
N SER A 176 9.79 -1.72 -3.30
CA SER A 176 11.05 -2.36 -2.87
C SER A 176 11.02 -3.88 -2.93
N CYS A 177 9.87 -4.49 -2.69
CA CYS A 177 9.69 -5.95 -2.74
C CYS A 177 9.09 -6.45 -4.06
N LYS A 178 8.97 -5.60 -5.09
CA LYS A 178 8.38 -5.92 -6.39
C LYS A 178 6.99 -6.54 -6.26
N PRO A 179 6.05 -5.87 -5.60
CA PRO A 179 4.74 -6.42 -5.29
C PRO A 179 3.97 -6.81 -6.56
N SER A 180 3.19 -7.88 -6.46
CA SER A 180 2.29 -8.29 -7.55
C SER A 180 1.09 -7.35 -7.70
N VAL A 181 0.66 -6.73 -6.58
CA VAL A 181 -0.41 -5.73 -6.53
C VAL A 181 0.11 -4.45 -5.89
N LEU A 182 -0.01 -3.34 -6.61
CA LEU A 182 0.25 -2.01 -6.07
C LEU A 182 -1.06 -1.22 -6.01
N ILE A 183 -1.46 -0.83 -4.81
CA ILE A 183 -2.62 0.04 -4.58
C ILE A 183 -2.10 1.46 -4.43
N ALA A 184 -2.60 2.40 -5.23
CA ALA A 184 -2.25 3.81 -5.11
C ALA A 184 -3.51 4.62 -4.77
N ASP A 185 -3.55 5.17 -3.55
CA ASP A 185 -4.68 5.97 -3.08
C ASP A 185 -4.33 7.45 -3.24
N GLU A 186 -4.88 8.08 -4.28
CA GLU A 186 -4.64 9.47 -4.68
C GLU A 186 -3.14 9.87 -4.71
N PRO A 187 -2.30 9.16 -5.48
CA PRO A 187 -0.84 9.27 -5.37
C PRO A 187 -0.26 10.61 -5.86
N THR A 188 -1.08 11.50 -6.41
CA THR A 188 -0.62 12.76 -7.04
C THR A 188 -0.94 14.01 -6.24
N THR A 189 -1.60 13.93 -5.10
CA THR A 189 -2.03 15.09 -4.30
C THR A 189 -0.88 15.95 -3.77
N ALA A 190 0.35 15.43 -3.71
CA ALA A 190 1.54 16.14 -3.26
C ALA A 190 2.50 16.54 -4.40
N LEU A 191 2.18 16.24 -5.65
CA LEU A 191 2.95 16.71 -6.81
C LEU A 191 2.40 18.07 -7.21
N ASP A 192 3.21 19.13 -7.07
CA ASP A 192 2.94 20.40 -7.70
C ASP A 192 2.82 20.17 -9.21
N VAL A 193 1.60 20.28 -9.73
CA VAL A 193 1.33 20.26 -11.17
C VAL A 193 1.64 21.68 -11.68
N THR A 194 2.93 21.98 -11.85
CA THR A 194 3.42 23.15 -12.58
C THR A 194 4.12 22.72 -13.85
#